data_d747ed694e293348faaedd4b0f65721e
#
_entry.id   d747ed694e293348faaedd4b0f65721e
#
_cell.length_a   1.000
_cell.length_b   1.000
_cell.length_c   1.000
_cell.angle_alpha   90.00
_cell.angle_beta   90.00
_cell.angle_gamma   90.00
#
_symmetry.space_group_name_H-M   'P 1'
#
loop_
_entity.id
_entity.type
_entity.pdbx_description
1 polymer ?
#
loop_
_entity_poly.entity_id
_entity_poly.type
_entity_poly.pdbx_seq_one_letter_code
_entity_poly.pdbx_strand_id
1 'polypeptide(L)'
;MKIMLCSLSLLALCVPLQATAQELGDKACNITLPEITFTRSLNGAADHTKVSEGKLTLASEAKRDNFRDPNGKLSNNTAPVLLTEVDNKKPFTLMAKITPTFLKTYDAGTLYIWVKEDLWLKMAMEMDERGEHRMVSVRTTGTSDDNNHDVITAKSVYMKISSDTKTVGFYYSLDKKSWQLIRLFKNDYPETIWMGISTQSPLGEGTSVLFEDVILTHQSISDFRLGQGN
;
A
#
# COMPACT_ATOMS: atom_id res chain seq x y z
N MET A 1 -50.59 59.84 11.16
CA MET A 1 -49.90 59.25 9.98
C MET A 1 -48.69 58.49 10.54
N LYS A 2 -48.80 57.13 10.72
CA LYS A 2 -47.75 56.28 11.28
C LYS A 2 -47.00 55.64 10.12
N ILE A 3 -45.75 55.94 10.02
CA ILE A 3 -44.80 55.33 9.04
C ILE A 3 -44.29 54.02 9.63
N MET A 4 -44.61 52.92 8.97
CA MET A 4 -44.18 51.58 9.34
C MET A 4 -42.87 51.30 8.58
N LEU A 5 -41.74 51.26 9.29
CA LEU A 5 -40.47 50.82 8.73
C LEU A 5 -40.48 49.28 8.67
N CYS A 6 -40.37 48.78 7.46
CA CYS A 6 -40.19 47.36 7.17
C CYS A 6 -38.67 47.09 7.14
N SER A 7 -38.13 46.41 8.15
CA SER A 7 -36.71 45.97 8.13
C SER A 7 -36.60 44.66 7.39
N LEU A 8 -35.91 44.69 6.23
CA LEU A 8 -35.51 43.50 5.47
C LEU A 8 -34.30 42.88 6.16
N SER A 9 -34.50 41.72 6.77
CA SER A 9 -33.37 40.89 7.27
C SER A 9 -32.83 40.07 6.12
N LEU A 10 -31.60 40.36 5.68
CA LEU A 10 -30.84 39.54 4.77
C LEU A 10 -30.32 38.31 5.55
N LEU A 11 -30.89 37.12 5.30
CA LEU A 11 -30.32 35.86 5.73
C LEU A 11 -29.17 35.51 4.77
N ALA A 12 -27.93 35.65 5.24
CA ALA A 12 -26.78 35.13 4.54
C ALA A 12 -26.79 33.60 4.68
N LEU A 13 -27.07 32.88 3.60
CA LEU A 13 -26.84 31.44 3.53
C LEU A 13 -25.30 31.18 3.50
N CYS A 14 -24.74 30.78 4.64
CA CYS A 14 -23.45 30.14 4.69
C CYS A 14 -23.57 28.73 4.06
N VAL A 15 -23.25 28.59 2.80
CA VAL A 15 -23.00 27.28 2.19
C VAL A 15 -21.65 26.81 2.70
N PRO A 16 -21.55 25.66 3.42
CA PRO A 16 -20.26 25.12 3.78
C PRO A 16 -19.53 24.75 2.49
N LEU A 17 -18.36 25.34 2.27
CA LEU A 17 -17.41 24.88 1.27
C LEU A 17 -16.99 23.47 1.70
N GLN A 18 -17.62 22.44 1.14
CA GLN A 18 -17.08 21.10 1.19
C GLN A 18 -15.81 21.14 0.35
N ALA A 19 -14.66 21.13 1.02
CA ALA A 19 -13.39 20.82 0.36
C ALA A 19 -13.56 19.41 -0.20
N THR A 20 -13.86 19.31 -1.48
CA THR A 20 -13.72 18.05 -2.22
C THR A 20 -12.26 17.68 -2.10
N ALA A 21 -11.96 16.59 -1.39
CA ALA A 21 -10.65 15.99 -1.43
C ALA A 21 -10.32 15.80 -2.91
N GLN A 22 -9.28 16.48 -3.37
CA GLN A 22 -8.82 16.36 -4.74
C GLN A 22 -8.46 14.90 -4.93
N GLU A 23 -9.22 14.18 -5.77
CA GLU A 23 -8.90 12.81 -6.17
C GLU A 23 -7.49 12.86 -6.76
N LEU A 24 -6.51 12.41 -5.98
CA LEU A 24 -5.13 12.26 -6.41
C LEU A 24 -5.12 11.05 -7.35
N GLY A 25 -5.45 11.35 -8.57
CA GLY A 25 -5.69 10.58 -9.75
C GLY A 25 -5.22 9.14 -9.79
N ASP A 26 -6.19 8.27 -9.98
CA ASP A 26 -6.00 6.97 -10.59
C ASP A 26 -5.72 7.17 -12.08
N LYS A 27 -4.53 6.80 -12.54
CA LYS A 27 -4.10 6.98 -13.94
C LYS A 27 -3.57 5.66 -14.49
N ALA A 28 -3.83 5.40 -15.76
CA ALA A 28 -3.12 4.37 -16.50
C ALA A 28 -1.61 4.73 -16.57
N CYS A 29 -0.76 3.74 -16.45
CA CYS A 29 0.68 3.88 -16.65
C CYS A 29 1.25 2.66 -17.40
N ASN A 30 2.55 2.70 -17.72
CA ASN A 30 3.28 1.57 -18.30
C ASN A 30 4.70 1.57 -17.73
N ILE A 31 4.84 1.04 -16.52
CA ILE A 31 6.13 0.92 -15.83
C ILE A 31 6.54 -0.54 -15.87
N THR A 32 7.53 -0.85 -16.70
CA THR A 32 7.95 -2.23 -16.97
C THR A 32 9.28 -2.56 -16.29
N LEU A 33 9.29 -3.68 -15.58
CA LEU A 33 10.45 -4.40 -15.07
C LEU A 33 10.54 -5.77 -15.76
N PRO A 34 11.64 -6.53 -15.65
CA PRO A 34 11.80 -7.80 -16.36
C PRO A 34 10.65 -8.80 -16.20
N GLU A 35 10.04 -8.88 -15.01
CA GLU A 35 9.05 -9.91 -14.65
C GLU A 35 7.67 -9.33 -14.26
N ILE A 36 7.45 -8.02 -14.47
CA ILE A 36 6.18 -7.37 -14.17
C ILE A 36 6.03 -6.05 -14.92
N THR A 37 4.81 -5.72 -15.33
CA THR A 37 4.45 -4.39 -15.81
C THR A 37 3.32 -3.82 -14.94
N PHE A 38 3.56 -2.67 -14.33
CA PHE A 38 2.52 -1.92 -13.64
C PHE A 38 1.75 -1.09 -14.65
N THR A 39 0.42 -1.23 -14.63
CA THR A 39 -0.48 -0.61 -15.62
C THR A 39 -1.37 0.47 -15.02
N ARG A 40 -1.35 0.63 -13.68
CA ARG A 40 -2.17 1.58 -12.94
C ARG A 40 -1.33 2.29 -11.88
N SER A 41 -1.49 3.60 -11.77
CA SER A 41 -0.78 4.48 -10.84
C SER A 41 -1.78 5.21 -9.97
N LEU A 42 -1.72 5.01 -8.66
CA LEU A 42 -2.48 5.80 -7.69
C LEU A 42 -1.59 6.90 -7.12
N ASN A 43 -2.18 8.06 -6.84
CA ASN A 43 -1.56 9.19 -6.15
C ASN A 43 -0.23 9.64 -6.75
N GLY A 44 -0.13 9.65 -8.09
CA GLY A 44 1.07 10.12 -8.78
C GLY A 44 2.27 9.16 -8.74
N ALA A 45 2.08 7.89 -8.38
CA ALA A 45 3.19 6.94 -8.25
C ALA A 45 4.07 6.84 -9.49
N ALA A 46 3.49 6.88 -10.69
CA ALA A 46 4.25 6.82 -11.94
C ALA A 46 5.21 8.02 -12.10
N ASP A 47 4.79 9.21 -11.67
CA ASP A 47 5.57 10.45 -11.77
C ASP A 47 6.75 10.47 -10.77
N HIS A 48 6.65 9.67 -9.68
CA HIS A 48 7.66 9.52 -8.64
C HIS A 48 8.49 8.24 -8.77
N THR A 49 8.42 7.58 -9.92
CA THR A 49 9.11 6.32 -10.21
C THR A 49 10.34 6.53 -11.10
N LYS A 50 11.44 5.86 -10.76
CA LYS A 50 12.63 5.73 -11.61
C LYS A 50 12.95 4.26 -11.80
N VAL A 51 13.12 3.83 -13.05
CA VAL A 51 13.57 2.48 -13.41
C VAL A 51 14.97 2.55 -13.97
N SER A 52 15.88 1.75 -13.46
CA SER A 52 17.25 1.62 -13.94
C SER A 52 17.76 0.18 -13.71
N GLU A 53 18.35 -0.43 -14.70
CA GLU A 53 18.97 -1.78 -14.62
C GLU A 53 18.03 -2.84 -14.02
N GLY A 54 16.75 -2.82 -14.41
CA GLY A 54 15.73 -3.77 -13.90
C GLY A 54 15.30 -3.55 -12.45
N LYS A 55 15.73 -2.45 -11.83
CA LYS A 55 15.34 -2.04 -10.49
C LYS A 55 14.44 -0.81 -10.54
N LEU A 56 13.61 -0.65 -9.53
CA LEU A 56 12.67 0.46 -9.43
C LEU A 56 12.88 1.21 -8.11
N THR A 57 13.02 2.53 -8.18
CA THR A 57 12.94 3.42 -7.02
C THR A 57 11.62 4.17 -7.09
N LEU A 58 10.81 4.05 -6.03
CA LEU A 58 9.56 4.81 -5.85
C LEU A 58 9.76 5.79 -4.70
N ALA A 59 9.47 7.06 -4.94
CA ALA A 59 9.49 8.08 -3.90
C ALA A 59 8.07 8.43 -3.42
N SER A 60 7.95 8.79 -2.16
CA SER A 60 6.76 9.39 -1.56
C SER A 60 7.05 10.83 -1.17
N GLU A 61 6.11 11.70 -1.43
CA GLU A 61 6.10 13.05 -0.89
C GLU A 61 5.78 13.04 0.61
N ALA A 62 5.83 14.22 1.22
CA ALA A 62 5.47 14.44 2.62
C ALA A 62 4.01 14.07 2.91
N LYS A 63 3.76 13.50 4.09
CA LYS A 63 2.41 13.25 4.65
C LYS A 63 1.56 12.29 3.80
N ARG A 64 2.19 11.34 3.10
CA ARG A 64 1.52 10.33 2.29
C ARG A 64 1.38 9.00 3.04
N ASP A 65 0.18 8.46 3.08
CA ASP A 65 -0.14 7.23 3.78
C ASP A 65 -1.39 6.54 3.21
N ASN A 66 -1.50 5.24 3.45
CA ASN A 66 -2.75 4.50 3.35
C ASN A 66 -3.01 3.82 4.70
N PHE A 67 -3.92 4.40 5.48
CA PHE A 67 -4.35 3.89 6.77
C PHE A 67 -5.75 4.43 7.11
N ARG A 68 -6.61 3.59 7.67
CA ARG A 68 -7.97 3.94 8.10
C ARG A 68 -8.14 3.52 9.56
N ASP A 69 -7.88 4.46 10.45
CA ASP A 69 -7.87 4.23 11.90
C ASP A 69 -9.19 3.61 12.40
N PRO A 70 -9.14 2.52 13.19
CA PRO A 70 -10.33 1.89 13.77
C PRO A 70 -11.22 2.82 14.57
N ASN A 71 -10.67 3.89 15.17
CA ASN A 71 -11.45 4.89 15.91
C ASN A 71 -12.13 5.95 15.01
N GLY A 72 -11.91 5.88 13.69
CA GLY A 72 -12.54 6.77 12.70
C GLY A 72 -11.97 8.19 12.64
N LYS A 73 -10.90 8.51 13.39
CA LYS A 73 -10.32 9.86 13.43
C LYS A 73 -9.40 10.17 12.26
N LEU A 74 -8.77 9.14 11.70
CA LEU A 74 -7.86 9.25 10.57
C LEU A 74 -8.30 8.32 9.45
N SER A 75 -8.30 8.82 8.21
CA SER A 75 -8.53 8.01 7.02
C SER A 75 -7.71 8.59 5.87
N ASN A 76 -6.62 7.91 5.51
CA ASN A 76 -5.72 8.29 4.43
C ASN A 76 -5.71 7.22 3.34
N ASN A 77 -5.76 7.68 2.08
CA ASN A 77 -5.48 6.89 0.88
C ASN A 77 -4.60 7.73 -0.07
N THR A 78 -3.50 8.26 0.43
CA THR A 78 -2.67 9.22 -0.28
C THR A 78 -1.27 8.69 -0.64
N ALA A 79 -0.90 7.50 -0.19
CA ALA A 79 0.36 6.88 -0.56
C ALA A 79 0.42 6.59 -2.07
N PRO A 80 1.56 6.83 -2.74
CA PRO A 80 1.76 6.47 -4.14
C PRO A 80 1.81 4.94 -4.29
N VAL A 81 0.96 4.37 -5.14
CA VAL A 81 0.89 2.92 -5.38
C VAL A 81 0.97 2.61 -6.87
N LEU A 82 1.88 1.74 -7.27
CA LEU A 82 1.92 1.13 -8.59
C LEU A 82 1.23 -0.23 -8.56
N LEU A 83 0.31 -0.47 -9.49
CA LEU A 83 -0.54 -1.65 -9.50
C LEU A 83 -0.53 -2.36 -10.86
N THR A 84 -0.68 -3.67 -10.82
CA THR A 84 -0.97 -4.53 -11.97
C THR A 84 -2.17 -5.41 -11.66
N GLU A 85 -3.01 -5.64 -12.68
CA GLU A 85 -4.21 -6.46 -12.54
C GLU A 85 -3.87 -7.94 -12.42
N VAL A 86 -4.60 -8.68 -11.60
CA VAL A 86 -4.46 -10.12 -11.39
C VAL A 86 -5.84 -10.80 -11.39
N ASP A 87 -5.96 -11.89 -12.15
CA ASP A 87 -7.09 -12.81 -12.11
C ASP A 87 -7.02 -13.64 -10.82
N ASN A 88 -7.80 -13.27 -9.82
CA ASN A 88 -7.83 -13.93 -8.51
C ASN A 88 -8.44 -15.34 -8.52
N LYS A 89 -8.98 -15.80 -9.66
CA LYS A 89 -9.39 -17.20 -9.88
C LYS A 89 -8.23 -18.12 -10.19
N LYS A 90 -7.04 -17.57 -10.37
CA LYS A 90 -5.79 -18.31 -10.62
C LYS A 90 -4.82 -18.10 -9.48
N PRO A 91 -3.93 -19.07 -9.20
CA PRO A 91 -2.88 -18.88 -8.23
C PRO A 91 -1.90 -17.79 -8.68
N PHE A 92 -1.32 -17.08 -7.72
CA PHE A 92 -0.30 -16.07 -7.99
C PHE A 92 0.71 -15.94 -6.85
N THR A 93 1.87 -15.40 -7.18
CA THR A 93 2.87 -14.97 -6.19
C THR A 93 3.51 -13.67 -6.66
N LEU A 94 3.40 -12.62 -5.84
CA LEU A 94 4.19 -11.39 -5.97
C LEU A 94 5.34 -11.44 -4.96
N MET A 95 6.56 -11.21 -5.43
CA MET A 95 7.76 -11.11 -4.59
C MET A 95 8.57 -9.89 -4.98
N ALA A 96 9.22 -9.25 -4.01
CA ALA A 96 10.22 -8.22 -4.24
C ALA A 96 11.25 -8.20 -3.10
N LYS A 97 12.48 -7.78 -3.39
CA LYS A 97 13.42 -7.31 -2.38
C LYS A 97 13.22 -5.82 -2.19
N ILE A 98 13.06 -5.40 -0.95
CA ILE A 98 12.66 -4.05 -0.57
C ILE A 98 13.72 -3.43 0.33
N THR A 99 14.17 -2.23 -0.04
CA THR A 99 15.15 -1.45 0.73
C THR A 99 14.59 -0.05 0.94
N PRO A 100 13.86 0.19 2.04
CA PRO A 100 13.35 1.52 2.37
C PRO A 100 14.47 2.45 2.84
N THR A 101 14.32 3.75 2.57
CA THR A 101 15.08 4.81 3.22
C THR A 101 14.25 5.30 4.40
N PHE A 102 14.68 4.99 5.62
CA PHE A 102 13.99 5.39 6.83
C PHE A 102 14.49 6.74 7.33
N LEU A 103 13.69 7.78 7.25
CA LEU A 103 13.98 9.14 7.68
C LEU A 103 13.10 9.56 8.87
N LYS A 104 11.89 9.01 8.95
CA LYS A 104 10.91 9.35 9.99
C LYS A 104 10.04 8.14 10.32
N THR A 105 9.45 8.14 11.52
CA THR A 105 8.45 7.16 11.99
C THR A 105 7.38 6.91 10.93
N TYR A 106 7.08 5.65 10.69
CA TYR A 106 6.13 5.10 9.70
C TYR A 106 6.56 5.26 8.24
N ASP A 107 7.79 5.71 7.96
CA ASP A 107 8.37 5.54 6.62
C ASP A 107 8.43 4.06 6.31
N ALA A 108 7.95 3.67 5.12
CA ALA A 108 7.85 2.26 4.76
C ALA A 108 7.93 1.98 3.27
N GLY A 109 8.38 0.76 2.96
CA GLY A 109 8.24 0.11 1.66
C GLY A 109 7.26 -1.05 1.75
N THR A 110 6.34 -1.18 0.78
CA THR A 110 5.18 -2.06 0.91
C THR A 110 4.89 -2.90 -0.33
N LEU A 111 4.31 -4.10 -0.11
CA LEU A 111 3.55 -4.85 -1.11
C LEU A 111 2.06 -4.77 -0.81
N TYR A 112 1.24 -4.74 -1.87
CA TYR A 112 -0.22 -4.59 -1.78
C TYR A 112 -0.98 -5.71 -2.49
N ILE A 113 -2.15 -6.04 -1.91
CA ILE A 113 -3.35 -6.47 -2.62
C ILE A 113 -4.34 -5.31 -2.52
N TRP A 114 -4.75 -4.76 -3.66
CA TRP A 114 -5.68 -3.64 -3.73
C TRP A 114 -6.96 -4.06 -4.44
N VAL A 115 -8.10 -3.77 -3.86
CA VAL A 115 -9.42 -3.99 -4.47
C VAL A 115 -10.08 -2.63 -4.72
N LYS A 116 -10.19 -1.81 -3.68
CA LYS A 116 -10.76 -0.46 -3.72
C LYS A 116 -10.29 0.35 -2.50
N GLU A 117 -10.70 1.60 -2.39
CA GLU A 117 -10.23 2.56 -1.37
C GLU A 117 -10.40 2.11 0.08
N ASP A 118 -11.43 1.31 0.38
CA ASP A 118 -11.73 0.81 1.73
C ASP A 118 -11.55 -0.71 1.86
N LEU A 119 -10.94 -1.37 0.85
CA LEU A 119 -10.66 -2.78 0.83
C LEU A 119 -9.29 -3.06 0.20
N TRP A 120 -8.29 -3.22 1.02
CA TRP A 120 -6.92 -3.56 0.61
C TRP A 120 -6.15 -4.22 1.75
N LEU A 121 -5.07 -4.90 1.39
CA LEU A 121 -4.12 -5.48 2.32
C LEU A 121 -2.73 -4.98 1.97
N LYS A 122 -1.93 -4.64 2.96
CA LYS A 122 -0.51 -4.33 2.75
C LYS A 122 0.36 -5.12 3.71
N MET A 123 1.57 -5.38 3.26
CA MET A 123 2.69 -5.84 4.05
C MET A 123 3.83 -4.84 3.87
N ALA A 124 4.41 -4.39 4.96
CA ALA A 124 5.41 -3.33 4.99
C ALA A 124 6.67 -3.73 5.74
N MET A 125 7.81 -3.21 5.29
CA MET A 125 8.97 -2.97 6.14
C MET A 125 8.93 -1.50 6.55
N GLU A 126 8.76 -1.22 7.83
CA GLU A 126 8.39 0.09 8.37
C GLU A 126 9.25 0.47 9.58
N MET A 127 9.53 1.77 9.76
CA MET A 127 10.10 2.30 11.01
C MET A 127 8.95 2.57 12.00
N ASP A 128 8.98 1.91 13.14
CA ASP A 128 7.97 2.07 14.19
C ASP A 128 8.19 3.34 15.05
N GLU A 129 7.29 3.56 16.00
CA GLU A 129 7.32 4.70 16.92
C GLU A 129 8.50 4.68 17.92
N ARG A 130 9.24 3.57 18.01
CA ARG A 130 10.46 3.42 18.81
C ARG A 130 11.74 3.58 18.00
N GLY A 131 11.60 3.78 16.66
CA GLY A 131 12.72 3.85 15.72
C GLY A 131 13.26 2.47 15.31
N GLU A 132 12.55 1.39 15.64
CA GLU A 132 12.86 0.03 15.19
C GLU A 132 12.30 -0.22 13.80
N HIS A 133 13.05 -0.90 12.95
CA HIS A 133 12.52 -1.37 11.68
C HIS A 133 11.81 -2.71 11.91
N ARG A 134 10.59 -2.84 11.43
CA ARG A 134 9.83 -4.08 11.60
C ARG A 134 8.99 -4.44 10.39
N MET A 135 8.59 -5.69 10.36
CA MET A 135 7.53 -6.12 9.47
C MET A 135 6.19 -5.72 10.06
N VAL A 136 5.34 -5.15 9.21
CA VAL A 136 3.97 -4.75 9.57
C VAL A 136 3.01 -5.36 8.55
N SER A 137 1.84 -5.80 8.99
CA SER A 137 0.76 -6.19 8.09
C SER A 137 -0.53 -5.45 8.43
N VAL A 138 -1.20 -4.94 7.41
CA VAL A 138 -2.48 -4.25 7.57
C VAL A 138 -3.52 -4.90 6.65
N ARG A 139 -4.67 -5.21 7.21
CA ARG A 139 -5.86 -5.60 6.45
C ARG A 139 -6.91 -4.52 6.64
N THR A 140 -7.30 -3.85 5.55
CA THR A 140 -8.35 -2.84 5.58
C THR A 140 -9.63 -3.40 4.99
N THR A 141 -10.70 -3.33 5.77
CA THR A 141 -12.08 -3.62 5.36
C THR A 141 -12.95 -2.55 6.03
N GLY A 142 -13.10 -1.41 5.36
CA GLY A 142 -13.67 -0.20 5.98
C GLY A 142 -12.69 0.50 6.93
N THR A 143 -12.16 -0.21 7.92
CA THR A 143 -11.06 0.23 8.81
C THR A 143 -9.86 -0.70 8.71
N SER A 144 -8.70 -0.23 9.14
CA SER A 144 -7.45 -0.98 9.15
C SER A 144 -7.32 -1.83 10.41
N ASP A 145 -6.99 -3.10 10.21
CA ASP A 145 -6.60 -4.07 11.22
C ASP A 145 -5.08 -4.24 11.10
N ASP A 146 -4.36 -3.57 11.98
CA ASP A 146 -2.92 -3.40 11.96
C ASP A 146 -2.23 -4.39 12.91
N ASN A 147 -1.07 -4.91 12.51
CA ASN A 147 -0.28 -5.83 13.32
C ASN A 147 1.21 -5.63 13.10
N ASN A 148 1.92 -5.32 14.19
CA ASN A 148 3.38 -5.28 14.25
C ASN A 148 3.94 -6.68 14.47
N HIS A 149 4.91 -7.06 13.61
CA HIS A 149 5.60 -8.35 13.65
C HIS A 149 7.07 -8.18 14.06
N ASP A 150 7.94 -9.03 13.54
CA ASP A 150 9.35 -9.11 13.91
C ASP A 150 10.10 -7.81 13.64
N VAL A 151 11.02 -7.47 14.53
CA VAL A 151 12.03 -6.42 14.33
C VAL A 151 13.07 -6.91 13.33
N ILE A 152 13.40 -6.07 12.36
CA ILE A 152 14.32 -6.35 11.27
C ILE A 152 15.58 -5.49 11.43
N THR A 153 16.71 -6.11 11.68
CA THR A 153 18.00 -5.41 11.78
C THR A 153 18.70 -5.22 10.43
N ALA A 154 18.26 -5.97 9.42
CA ALA A 154 18.77 -5.86 8.06
C ALA A 154 18.24 -4.58 7.38
N LYS A 155 19.03 -4.02 6.46
CA LYS A 155 18.62 -2.82 5.67
C LYS A 155 17.55 -3.15 4.62
N SER A 156 17.42 -4.41 4.23
CA SER A 156 16.49 -4.87 3.21
C SER A 156 15.92 -6.23 3.55
N VAL A 157 14.72 -6.51 3.05
CA VAL A 157 14.07 -7.81 3.16
C VAL A 157 13.49 -8.23 1.81
N TYR A 158 13.38 -9.53 1.58
CA TYR A 158 12.48 -10.08 0.58
C TYR A 158 11.09 -10.18 1.18
N MET A 159 10.09 -9.68 0.47
CA MET A 159 8.68 -9.83 0.82
C MET A 159 7.97 -10.65 -0.25
N LYS A 160 6.99 -11.45 0.17
CA LYS A 160 6.21 -12.31 -0.73
C LYS A 160 4.76 -12.37 -0.29
N ILE A 161 3.87 -12.20 -1.28
CA ILE A 161 2.43 -12.45 -1.16
C ILE A 161 2.11 -13.58 -2.13
N SER A 162 1.50 -14.68 -1.64
CA SER A 162 1.10 -15.81 -2.47
C SER A 162 -0.32 -16.24 -2.22
N SER A 163 -1.02 -16.69 -3.27
CA SER A 163 -2.38 -17.24 -3.17
C SER A 163 -2.56 -18.47 -4.04
N ASP A 164 -3.23 -19.49 -3.49
CA ASP A 164 -3.70 -20.68 -4.19
C ASP A 164 -5.17 -20.58 -4.64
N THR A 165 -5.74 -19.38 -4.66
CA THR A 165 -7.15 -19.03 -4.89
C THR A 165 -8.06 -19.17 -3.67
N LYS A 166 -7.67 -19.89 -2.64
CA LYS A 166 -8.45 -20.10 -1.39
C LYS A 166 -7.79 -19.42 -0.19
N THR A 167 -6.47 -19.39 -0.20
CA THR A 167 -5.64 -18.88 0.89
C THR A 167 -4.73 -17.78 0.35
N VAL A 168 -4.53 -16.73 1.13
CA VAL A 168 -3.49 -15.72 0.90
C VAL A 168 -2.49 -15.80 2.05
N GLY A 169 -1.21 -15.88 1.74
CA GLY A 169 -0.11 -15.84 2.70
C GLY A 169 0.82 -14.67 2.48
N PHE A 170 1.24 -14.02 3.57
CA PHE A 170 2.25 -12.96 3.60
C PHE A 170 3.51 -13.49 4.29
N TYR A 171 4.66 -13.28 3.66
CA TYR A 171 5.95 -13.80 4.13
C TYR A 171 7.05 -12.78 3.95
N TYR A 172 8.05 -12.83 4.83
CA TYR A 172 9.33 -12.18 4.59
C TYR A 172 10.50 -13.16 4.69
N SER A 173 11.65 -12.78 4.15
CA SER A 173 12.89 -13.52 4.22
C SER A 173 14.10 -12.56 4.20
N LEU A 174 15.17 -12.92 4.91
CA LEU A 174 16.44 -12.19 4.86
C LEU A 174 17.40 -12.74 3.80
N ASP A 175 17.18 -13.99 3.36
CA ASP A 175 18.10 -14.74 2.48
C ASP A 175 17.45 -15.27 1.20
N LYS A 176 16.16 -14.98 0.95
CA LYS A 176 15.32 -15.50 -0.14
C LYS A 176 15.12 -17.03 -0.12
N LYS A 177 15.52 -17.70 0.96
CA LYS A 177 15.45 -19.16 1.13
C LYS A 177 14.56 -19.56 2.28
N SER A 178 14.80 -18.99 3.45
CA SER A 178 14.03 -19.24 4.68
C SER A 178 12.96 -18.17 4.83
N TRP A 179 11.70 -18.57 4.77
CA TRP A 179 10.57 -17.65 4.81
C TRP A 179 9.88 -17.69 6.17
N GLN A 180 9.56 -16.52 6.70
CA GLN A 180 8.78 -16.35 7.92
C GLN A 180 7.35 -15.96 7.56
N LEU A 181 6.38 -16.72 8.07
CA LEU A 181 4.97 -16.42 7.89
C LEU A 181 4.60 -15.18 8.74
N ILE A 182 4.11 -14.14 8.08
CA ILE A 182 3.56 -12.95 8.75
C ILE A 182 2.07 -13.14 9.02
N ARG A 183 1.31 -13.50 7.98
CA ARG A 183 -0.15 -13.57 8.10
C ARG A 183 -0.75 -14.52 7.08
N LEU A 184 -1.84 -15.20 7.48
CA LEU A 184 -2.58 -16.13 6.64
C LEU A 184 -4.05 -15.73 6.65
N PHE A 185 -4.65 -15.61 5.45
CA PHE A 185 -6.03 -15.22 5.29
C PHE A 185 -6.79 -16.22 4.42
N LYS A 186 -8.12 -16.23 4.56
CA LYS A 186 -8.98 -16.75 3.51
C LYS A 186 -8.98 -15.79 2.32
N ASN A 187 -8.86 -16.31 1.10
CA ASN A 187 -9.05 -15.53 -0.12
C ASN A 187 -10.55 -15.50 -0.47
N ASP A 188 -11.27 -14.49 -0.02
CA ASP A 188 -12.67 -14.18 -0.35
C ASP A 188 -12.81 -12.80 -0.99
N TYR A 189 -11.77 -12.39 -1.73
CA TYR A 189 -11.73 -11.16 -2.51
C TYR A 189 -12.34 -11.35 -3.91
N PRO A 190 -12.70 -10.27 -4.62
CA PRO A 190 -13.25 -10.34 -5.97
C PRO A 190 -12.38 -11.10 -6.97
N GLU A 191 -12.99 -11.50 -8.10
CA GLU A 191 -12.31 -12.22 -9.19
C GLU A 191 -11.17 -11.39 -9.82
N THR A 192 -11.30 -10.08 -9.84
CA THR A 192 -10.26 -9.14 -10.27
C THR A 192 -9.75 -8.37 -9.06
N ILE A 193 -8.45 -8.45 -8.83
CA ILE A 193 -7.72 -7.70 -7.82
C ILE A 193 -6.50 -7.04 -8.45
N TRP A 194 -5.86 -6.16 -7.72
CA TRP A 194 -4.63 -5.51 -8.13
C TRP A 194 -3.50 -5.86 -7.16
N MET A 195 -2.35 -6.22 -7.71
CA MET A 195 -1.13 -6.43 -6.93
C MET A 195 -0.19 -5.25 -7.15
N GLY A 196 0.54 -4.84 -6.10
CA GLY A 196 1.39 -3.68 -6.27
C GLY A 196 2.43 -3.42 -5.22
N ILE A 197 3.15 -2.32 -5.45
CA ILE A 197 4.19 -1.80 -4.59
C ILE A 197 3.89 -0.35 -4.22
N SER A 198 4.37 0.07 -3.06
CA SER A 198 4.17 1.45 -2.59
C SER A 198 5.29 1.87 -1.64
N THR A 199 5.36 3.16 -1.42
CA THR A 199 6.14 3.79 -0.34
C THR A 199 5.27 4.79 0.40
N GLN A 200 5.54 5.02 1.67
CA GLN A 200 4.78 5.97 2.49
C GLN A 200 5.68 6.76 3.43
N SER A 201 5.30 8.01 3.73
CA SER A 201 5.96 8.90 4.68
C SER A 201 4.92 9.72 5.44
N PRO A 202 4.16 9.09 6.37
CA PRO A 202 3.01 9.74 7.04
C PRO A 202 3.38 10.96 7.87
N LEU A 203 4.52 10.90 8.55
CA LEU A 203 4.98 11.95 9.46
C LEU A 203 6.20 12.71 8.94
N GLY A 204 6.85 12.19 7.89
CA GLY A 204 8.06 12.74 7.29
C GLY A 204 7.79 13.81 6.23
N GLU A 205 8.88 14.29 5.63
CA GLU A 205 8.90 15.21 4.50
C GLU A 205 9.06 14.47 3.15
N GLY A 206 8.90 13.14 3.18
CA GLY A 206 9.05 12.24 2.06
C GLY A 206 10.11 11.19 2.31
N THR A 207 10.06 10.11 1.54
CA THR A 207 11.02 9.02 1.59
C THR A 207 11.12 8.34 0.22
N SER A 208 11.97 7.34 0.09
CA SER A 208 12.05 6.50 -1.10
C SER A 208 12.34 5.05 -0.76
N VAL A 209 11.94 4.17 -1.65
CA VAL A 209 12.15 2.73 -1.52
C VAL A 209 12.75 2.19 -2.81
N LEU A 210 13.82 1.42 -2.70
CA LEU A 210 14.37 0.63 -3.79
C LEU A 210 13.71 -0.74 -3.80
N PHE A 211 13.13 -1.11 -4.93
CA PHE A 211 12.58 -2.43 -5.23
C PHE A 211 13.47 -3.15 -6.24
N GLU A 212 13.94 -4.32 -5.86
CA GLU A 212 14.77 -5.22 -6.67
C GLU A 212 14.05 -6.58 -6.77
N ASP A 213 14.37 -7.39 -7.77
CA ASP A 213 13.79 -8.74 -7.94
C ASP A 213 12.26 -8.74 -7.87
N VAL A 214 11.61 -7.75 -8.47
CA VAL A 214 10.13 -7.66 -8.48
C VAL A 214 9.59 -8.66 -9.49
N ILE A 215 8.93 -9.68 -8.99
CA ILE A 215 8.47 -10.83 -9.79
C ILE A 215 6.99 -11.09 -9.48
N LEU A 216 6.18 -11.19 -10.52
CA LEU A 216 4.81 -11.69 -10.42
C LEU A 216 4.69 -12.97 -11.25
N THR A 217 4.34 -14.08 -10.58
CA THR A 217 4.10 -15.37 -11.23
C THR A 217 2.64 -15.79 -11.08
N HIS A 218 2.15 -16.63 -12.02
CA HIS A 218 0.83 -17.26 -11.96
C HIS A 218 0.88 -18.65 -11.31
N GLN A 219 1.65 -18.75 -10.22
CA GLN A 219 1.82 -19.94 -9.42
C GLN A 219 1.76 -19.57 -7.94
N SER A 220 1.22 -20.46 -7.10
CA SER A 220 1.31 -20.31 -5.65
C SER A 220 2.46 -21.15 -5.09
N ILE A 221 2.86 -20.82 -3.89
CA ILE A 221 3.64 -21.75 -3.06
C ILE A 221 2.79 -22.98 -2.72
N SER A 222 3.44 -24.11 -2.43
CA SER A 222 2.76 -25.35 -2.03
C SER A 222 2.63 -25.50 -0.52
N ASP A 223 3.55 -24.96 0.27
CA ASP A 223 3.50 -24.98 1.73
C ASP A 223 3.26 -23.57 2.29
N PHE A 224 2.02 -23.27 2.64
CA PHE A 224 1.62 -21.98 3.21
C PHE A 224 2.08 -21.77 4.67
N ARG A 225 2.55 -22.80 5.38
CA ARG A 225 3.11 -22.65 6.73
C ARG A 225 4.58 -22.28 6.69
N LEU A 226 5.32 -22.88 5.77
CA LEU A 226 6.74 -22.59 5.59
C LEU A 226 7.01 -21.50 4.53
N GLY A 227 6.00 -21.10 3.77
CA GLY A 227 6.17 -20.13 2.67
C GLY A 227 7.04 -20.67 1.53
N GLN A 228 7.04 -21.96 1.28
CA GLN A 228 7.97 -22.66 0.38
C GLN A 228 7.26 -23.49 -0.67
N GLY A 229 8.02 -23.89 -1.70
CA GLY A 229 7.62 -24.74 -2.80
C GLY A 229 6.89 -23.96 -3.90
N ASN A 230 7.11 -24.37 -5.12
CA ASN A 230 6.36 -24.05 -6.34
C ASN A 230 6.05 -25.33 -7.04
#